data_6d84c26c3eed27edfb0874a04805453e
#
_entry.id   6d84c26c3eed27edfb0874a04805453e
#
_cell.length_a   1.000
_cell.length_b   1.000
_cell.length_c   1.000
_cell.angle_alpha   90.00
_cell.angle_beta   90.00
_cell.angle_gamma   90.00
#
_symmetry.space_group_name_H-M   'P 1'
#
loop_
_entity.id
_entity.type
_entity.pdbx_description
1 polymer ?
#
loop_
_entity_poly.entity_id
_entity_poly.type
_entity_poly.pdbx_seq_one_letter_code
_entity_poly.pdbx_strand_id
1 'polypeptide(L)'
;YEDAGYSQRDAAKSILENNLYGLDIDDRAYQLAYFAVMMKARQYNRRILNGETTCHVYAIQESNNINREHLKYLGAGMDDLEVNTARVQVEGLLDTLRDAKEYGSILKVECYNWELLRRFVSTADDGEQISMDSTGLETTQDCITRLLVIGEAMAEHYSVVVTNPPYMGSSGMGAILSNFVKENYSDAKSDMSTVMMERALQMCEAGGLIAMINIPVWMVLTSYEKFRSDLLCKNTIINIVLSLIHISEPTRP
;
A
#
# COMPACT_ATOMS: atom_id res chain seq x y z
N TYR A 1 -19.52 2.27 15.92
CA TYR A 1 -18.91 2.17 17.24
C TYR A 1 -19.79 2.74 18.36
N GLU A 2 -20.34 3.95 18.21
CA GLU A 2 -21.23 4.54 19.22
C GLU A 2 -22.49 3.69 19.44
N ASP A 3 -23.09 3.18 18.37
CA ASP A 3 -24.25 2.26 18.44
C ASP A 3 -23.89 0.92 19.12
N ALA A 4 -22.62 0.54 19.11
CA ALA A 4 -22.10 -0.63 19.81
C ALA A 4 -21.64 -0.33 21.26
N GLY A 5 -21.89 0.90 21.76
CA GLY A 5 -21.63 1.30 23.14
C GLY A 5 -20.24 1.85 23.42
N TYR A 6 -19.43 2.10 22.39
CA TYR A 6 -18.13 2.76 22.58
C TYR A 6 -18.30 4.24 22.89
N SER A 7 -17.46 4.77 23.78
CA SER A 7 -17.35 6.23 23.91
C SER A 7 -16.75 6.83 22.61
N GLN A 8 -17.08 8.09 22.31
CA GLN A 8 -16.48 8.80 21.14
C GLN A 8 -14.93 8.76 21.17
N ARG A 9 -14.38 8.84 22.37
CA ARG A 9 -12.94 8.76 22.58
C ARG A 9 -12.37 7.39 22.18
N ASP A 10 -13.00 6.31 22.62
CA ASP A 10 -12.52 4.95 22.37
C ASP A 10 -12.82 4.55 20.92
N ALA A 11 -13.95 5.00 20.36
CA ALA A 11 -14.27 4.86 18.95
C ALA A 11 -13.21 5.51 18.05
N ALA A 12 -12.78 6.75 18.34
CA ALA A 12 -11.74 7.43 17.58
C ALA A 12 -10.41 6.67 17.61
N LYS A 13 -10.02 6.12 18.76
CA LYS A 13 -8.81 5.30 18.90
C LYS A 13 -8.94 4.01 18.09
N SER A 14 -10.05 3.27 18.26
CA SER A 14 -10.29 2.01 17.57
C SER A 14 -10.33 2.16 16.04
N ILE A 15 -10.89 3.26 15.52
CA ILE A 15 -10.91 3.56 14.09
C ILE A 15 -9.48 3.70 13.53
N LEU A 16 -8.60 4.40 14.24
CA LEU A 16 -7.21 4.57 13.80
C LEU A 16 -6.42 3.26 13.84
N GLU A 17 -6.63 2.46 14.88
CA GLU A 17 -5.86 1.25 15.12
C GLU A 17 -6.36 0.04 14.32
N ASN A 18 -7.63 0.02 13.89
CA ASN A 18 -8.21 -1.20 13.30
C ASN A 18 -8.92 -1.00 11.96
N ASN A 19 -9.28 0.23 11.56
CA ASN A 19 -10.16 0.41 10.40
C ASN A 19 -9.59 1.28 9.29
N LEU A 20 -8.70 2.23 9.63
CA LEU A 20 -8.24 3.23 8.67
C LEU A 20 -6.83 2.93 8.22
N TYR A 21 -6.68 2.62 6.94
CA TYR A 21 -5.38 2.44 6.29
C TYR A 21 -5.22 3.44 5.15
N GLY A 22 -4.02 3.97 4.99
CA GLY A 22 -3.70 4.91 3.92
C GLY A 22 -2.31 4.64 3.35
N LEU A 23 -2.20 4.66 2.04
CA LEU A 23 -0.94 4.48 1.31
C LEU A 23 -0.78 5.63 0.32
N ASP A 24 0.36 6.27 0.33
CA ASP A 24 0.73 7.25 -0.68
C ASP A 24 2.17 7.02 -1.14
N ILE A 25 2.48 7.39 -2.36
CA ILE A 25 3.83 7.31 -2.92
C ILE A 25 4.68 8.51 -2.51
N ASP A 26 4.04 9.67 -2.28
CA ASP A 26 4.69 10.93 -1.90
C ASP A 26 4.78 11.08 -0.39
N ASP A 27 6.00 11.27 0.12
CA ASP A 27 6.26 11.43 1.56
C ASP A 27 5.58 12.69 2.14
N ARG A 28 5.35 13.74 1.34
CA ARG A 28 4.67 14.96 1.78
C ARG A 28 3.16 14.77 1.84
N ALA A 29 2.59 14.09 0.84
CA ALA A 29 1.18 13.73 0.84
C ALA A 29 0.84 12.83 2.03
N TYR A 30 1.69 11.83 2.30
CA TYR A 30 1.63 11.01 3.51
C TYR A 30 1.60 11.86 4.79
N GLN A 31 2.57 12.78 4.97
CA GLN A 31 2.65 13.61 6.17
C GLN A 31 1.39 14.45 6.37
N LEU A 32 0.86 15.03 5.27
CA LEU A 32 -0.37 15.81 5.31
C LEU A 32 -1.58 14.95 5.66
N ALA A 33 -1.70 13.76 5.06
CA ALA A 33 -2.78 12.83 5.34
C ALA A 33 -2.73 12.35 6.80
N TYR A 34 -1.56 11.94 7.28
CA TYR A 34 -1.35 11.57 8.68
C TYR A 34 -1.76 12.69 9.63
N PHE A 35 -1.29 13.91 9.38
CA PHE A 35 -1.65 15.08 10.18
C PHE A 35 -3.17 15.32 10.18
N ALA A 36 -3.81 15.29 9.01
CA ALA A 36 -5.24 15.53 8.90
C ALA A 36 -6.07 14.46 9.65
N VAL A 37 -5.70 13.20 9.53
CA VAL A 37 -6.34 12.07 10.22
C VAL A 37 -6.18 12.20 11.73
N MET A 38 -4.96 12.45 12.21
CA MET A 38 -4.68 12.62 13.64
C MET A 38 -5.39 13.84 14.23
N MET A 39 -5.47 14.95 13.50
CA MET A 39 -6.20 16.15 13.92
C MET A 39 -7.71 15.91 13.96
N LYS A 40 -8.24 15.11 13.03
CA LYS A 40 -9.65 14.68 13.06
C LYS A 40 -9.95 13.83 14.28
N ALA A 41 -9.12 12.85 14.57
CA ALA A 41 -9.27 11.99 15.74
C ALA A 41 -9.15 12.78 17.06
N ARG A 42 -8.26 13.79 17.11
CA ARG A 42 -8.10 14.67 18.27
C ARG A 42 -9.37 15.46 18.64
N GLN A 43 -10.26 15.71 17.69
CA GLN A 43 -11.56 16.36 17.99
C GLN A 43 -12.40 15.53 18.98
N TYR A 44 -12.25 14.21 18.92
CA TYR A 44 -12.99 13.25 19.76
C TYR A 44 -12.15 12.75 20.95
N ASN A 45 -10.84 12.64 20.77
CA ASN A 45 -9.92 12.19 21.80
C ASN A 45 -8.71 13.12 21.95
N ARG A 46 -8.74 14.02 22.92
CA ARG A 46 -7.66 15.01 23.14
C ARG A 46 -6.29 14.39 23.45
N ARG A 47 -6.26 13.14 23.93
CA ARG A 47 -5.02 12.43 24.29
C ARG A 47 -4.46 11.57 23.16
N ILE A 48 -5.10 11.55 21.99
CA ILE A 48 -4.71 10.70 20.86
C ILE A 48 -3.28 10.98 20.36
N LEU A 49 -2.73 12.16 20.66
CA LEU A 49 -1.40 12.60 20.25
C LEU A 49 -0.29 12.22 21.22
N ASN A 50 -0.56 11.40 22.25
CA ASN A 50 0.45 11.00 23.24
C ASN A 50 1.47 9.95 22.73
N GLY A 51 1.32 9.50 21.49
CA GLY A 51 2.21 8.52 20.85
C GLY A 51 1.85 7.05 21.09
N GLU A 52 0.79 6.76 21.86
CA GLU A 52 0.37 5.38 22.15
C GLU A 52 -0.60 4.81 21.12
N THR A 53 -1.14 5.65 20.23
CA THR A 53 -2.13 5.23 19.23
C THR A 53 -1.47 5.02 17.88
N THR A 54 -1.62 3.84 17.30
CA THR A 54 -1.14 3.54 15.96
C THR A 54 -2.09 4.12 14.92
N CYS A 55 -1.53 4.77 13.90
CA CYS A 55 -2.27 5.27 12.74
C CYS A 55 -1.64 4.66 11.49
N HIS A 56 -2.42 3.84 10.77
CA HIS A 56 -1.95 3.06 9.63
C HIS A 56 -1.96 3.87 8.32
N VAL A 57 -1.37 5.07 8.34
CA VAL A 57 -1.11 5.87 7.15
C VAL A 57 0.38 5.82 6.87
N TYR A 58 0.78 5.43 5.66
CA TYR A 58 2.17 5.14 5.31
C TYR A 58 2.57 5.77 3.99
N ALA A 59 3.83 6.21 3.91
CA ALA A 59 4.50 6.50 2.63
C ALA A 59 5.16 5.21 2.12
N ILE A 60 4.86 4.83 0.89
CA ILE A 60 5.49 3.66 0.25
C ILE A 60 7.00 3.90 0.18
N GLN A 61 7.77 2.92 0.64
CA GLN A 61 9.23 2.94 0.65
C GLN A 61 9.78 1.83 -0.23
N GLU A 62 11.00 2.01 -0.72
CA GLU A 62 11.68 1.04 -1.58
C GLU A 62 12.84 0.34 -0.88
N SER A 63 13.18 -0.85 -1.34
CA SER A 63 14.22 -1.70 -0.77
C SER A 63 15.61 -1.51 -1.40
N ASN A 64 15.76 -0.59 -2.35
CA ASN A 64 16.94 -0.45 -3.22
C ASN A 64 18.26 -0.31 -2.45
N ASN A 65 18.25 0.36 -1.31
CA ASN A 65 19.45 0.68 -0.52
C ASN A 65 19.67 -0.26 0.67
N ILE A 66 18.93 -1.37 0.77
CA ILE A 66 19.08 -2.31 1.87
C ILE A 66 20.25 -3.24 1.62
N ASN A 67 21.18 -3.29 2.58
CA ASN A 67 22.27 -4.26 2.56
C ASN A 67 21.75 -5.65 2.92
N ARG A 68 21.58 -6.53 1.92
CA ARG A 68 21.05 -7.90 2.10
C ARG A 68 22.02 -8.81 2.87
N GLU A 69 23.30 -8.49 2.92
CA GLU A 69 24.27 -9.25 3.71
C GLU A 69 23.97 -9.20 5.21
N HIS A 70 23.26 -8.14 5.66
CA HIS A 70 22.84 -8.01 7.05
C HIS A 70 21.78 -9.06 7.47
N LEU A 71 21.05 -9.66 6.52
CA LEU A 71 20.05 -10.69 6.83
C LEU A 71 20.64 -11.92 7.51
N LYS A 72 21.93 -12.19 7.33
CA LYS A 72 22.63 -13.30 7.98
C LYS A 72 22.80 -13.12 9.51
N TYR A 73 22.70 -11.88 9.99
CA TYR A 73 22.85 -11.55 11.41
C TYR A 73 21.50 -11.45 12.14
N LEU A 74 20.38 -11.62 11.42
CA LEU A 74 19.03 -11.57 11.97
C LEU A 74 18.55 -12.96 12.38
N GLY A 75 17.56 -12.99 13.27
CA GLY A 75 16.93 -14.24 13.76
C GLY A 75 17.73 -14.93 14.86
N ALA A 76 18.55 -14.19 15.62
CA ALA A 76 19.30 -14.75 16.74
C ALA A 76 18.38 -15.47 17.74
N GLY A 77 18.74 -16.70 18.11
CA GLY A 77 17.94 -17.52 19.04
C GLY A 77 16.66 -18.14 18.48
N MET A 78 16.38 -17.98 17.17
CA MET A 78 15.31 -18.70 16.48
C MET A 78 15.79 -20.07 15.98
N ASP A 79 14.84 -20.96 15.69
CA ASP A 79 15.14 -22.26 15.06
C ASP A 79 15.63 -22.08 13.61
N ASP A 80 16.57 -22.94 13.16
CA ASP A 80 17.16 -22.85 11.83
C ASP A 80 16.13 -22.88 10.69
N LEU A 81 15.07 -23.66 10.85
CA LEU A 81 13.98 -23.75 9.87
C LEU A 81 13.19 -22.44 9.81
N GLU A 82 12.88 -21.85 10.97
CA GLU A 82 12.20 -20.54 11.06
C GLU A 82 13.06 -19.44 10.46
N VAL A 83 14.36 -19.40 10.77
CA VAL A 83 15.33 -18.44 10.20
C VAL A 83 15.37 -18.53 8.69
N ASN A 84 15.50 -19.74 8.14
CA ASN A 84 15.56 -19.95 6.69
C ASN A 84 14.22 -19.52 6.01
N THR A 85 13.10 -19.89 6.60
CA THR A 85 11.76 -19.52 6.10
C THR A 85 11.58 -17.99 6.12
N ALA A 86 11.92 -17.35 7.24
CA ALA A 86 11.81 -15.89 7.38
C ALA A 86 12.73 -15.16 6.39
N ARG A 87 13.97 -15.64 6.22
CA ARG A 87 14.92 -15.04 5.28
C ARG A 87 14.38 -15.06 3.85
N VAL A 88 13.89 -16.21 3.38
CA VAL A 88 13.32 -16.34 2.03
C VAL A 88 12.13 -15.38 1.84
N GLN A 89 11.26 -15.28 2.84
CA GLN A 89 10.10 -14.38 2.77
C GLN A 89 10.53 -12.89 2.80
N VAL A 90 11.50 -12.52 3.64
CA VAL A 90 12.05 -11.15 3.65
C VAL A 90 12.69 -10.82 2.30
N GLU A 91 13.51 -11.71 1.73
CA GLU A 91 14.11 -11.52 0.41
C GLU A 91 13.04 -11.34 -0.67
N GLY A 92 11.97 -12.15 -0.67
CA GLY A 92 10.84 -12.00 -1.56
C GLY A 92 10.13 -10.65 -1.42
N LEU A 93 9.92 -10.18 -0.19
CA LEU A 93 9.36 -8.86 0.08
C LEU A 93 10.28 -7.74 -0.43
N LEU A 94 11.60 -7.84 -0.18
CA LEU A 94 12.58 -6.87 -0.65
C LEU A 94 12.66 -6.84 -2.19
N ASP A 95 12.50 -7.98 -2.86
CA ASP A 95 12.43 -8.02 -4.33
C ASP A 95 11.17 -7.38 -4.86
N THR A 96 10.03 -7.62 -4.22
CA THR A 96 8.75 -7.00 -4.58
C THR A 96 8.76 -5.49 -4.40
N LEU A 97 9.38 -5.00 -3.32
CA LEU A 97 9.46 -3.56 -3.00
C LEU A 97 10.66 -2.86 -3.64
N ARG A 98 11.38 -3.51 -4.55
CA ARG A 98 12.39 -2.84 -5.36
C ARG A 98 11.71 -1.83 -6.28
N ASP A 99 12.26 -0.63 -6.35
CA ASP A 99 11.70 0.49 -7.13
C ASP A 99 10.22 0.80 -6.79
N ALA A 100 9.79 0.50 -5.55
CA ALA A 100 8.39 0.64 -5.15
C ALA A 100 7.87 2.08 -5.27
N LYS A 101 8.75 3.08 -5.24
CA LYS A 101 8.38 4.49 -5.49
C LYS A 101 8.06 4.79 -6.96
N GLU A 102 8.45 3.93 -7.91
CA GLU A 102 8.01 4.04 -9.30
C GLU A 102 6.61 3.45 -9.52
N TYR A 103 6.27 2.40 -8.76
CA TYR A 103 5.02 1.65 -8.93
C TYR A 103 3.91 2.09 -7.97
N GLY A 104 4.25 2.50 -6.76
CA GLY A 104 3.27 2.85 -5.75
C GLY A 104 2.40 1.66 -5.32
N SER A 105 1.15 1.95 -4.98
CA SER A 105 0.19 0.96 -4.47
C SER A 105 -0.32 -0.04 -5.51
N ILE A 106 0.08 0.08 -6.79
CA ILE A 106 -0.23 -0.94 -7.80
C ILE A 106 0.63 -2.21 -7.66
N LEU A 107 1.70 -2.17 -6.87
CA LEU A 107 2.45 -3.38 -6.51
C LEU A 107 1.54 -4.37 -5.79
N LYS A 108 1.71 -5.64 -6.13
CA LYS A 108 1.04 -6.75 -5.46
C LYS A 108 2.03 -7.44 -4.54
N VAL A 109 1.79 -7.33 -3.25
CA VAL A 109 2.57 -8.01 -2.21
C VAL A 109 1.88 -9.33 -1.86
N GLU A 110 2.64 -10.39 -1.73
CA GLU A 110 2.15 -11.68 -1.27
C GLU A 110 1.86 -11.66 0.23
N CYS A 111 0.99 -12.55 0.68
CA CYS A 111 0.72 -12.72 2.10
C CYS A 111 1.83 -13.57 2.72
N TYR A 112 2.63 -12.96 3.60
CA TYR A 112 3.71 -13.61 4.34
C TYR A 112 3.29 -13.91 5.80
N ASN A 113 4.11 -14.64 6.53
CA ASN A 113 3.96 -14.78 7.97
C ASN A 113 4.56 -13.55 8.68
N TRP A 114 3.77 -12.48 8.77
CA TRP A 114 4.23 -11.18 9.29
C TRP A 114 4.75 -11.24 10.72
N GLU A 115 4.20 -12.10 11.56
CA GLU A 115 4.68 -12.30 12.94
C GLU A 115 6.07 -12.94 12.96
N LEU A 116 6.28 -13.97 12.15
CA LEU A 116 7.59 -14.60 11.98
C LEU A 116 8.63 -13.59 11.46
N LEU A 117 8.25 -12.76 10.47
CA LEU A 117 9.15 -11.77 9.89
C LEU A 117 9.52 -10.68 10.89
N ARG A 118 8.56 -10.17 11.68
CA ARG A 118 8.84 -9.20 12.74
C ARG A 118 9.78 -9.78 13.79
N ARG A 119 9.55 -11.03 14.22
CA ARG A 119 10.43 -11.72 15.17
C ARG A 119 11.84 -11.88 14.60
N PHE A 120 11.97 -12.31 13.35
CA PHE A 120 13.25 -12.45 12.66
C PHE A 120 14.04 -11.14 12.59
N VAL A 121 13.39 -10.03 12.26
CA VAL A 121 14.05 -8.73 12.13
C VAL A 121 14.36 -8.12 13.50
N SER A 122 13.54 -8.36 14.53
CA SER A 122 13.76 -7.80 15.87
C SER A 122 14.88 -8.47 16.65
N THR A 123 15.26 -9.71 16.30
CA THR A 123 16.30 -10.46 16.99
C THR A 123 17.60 -10.42 16.17
N ALA A 124 18.53 -9.58 16.59
CA ALA A 124 19.87 -9.54 16.03
C ALA A 124 20.87 -10.26 16.95
N ASP A 125 21.93 -10.80 16.36
CA ASP A 125 23.05 -11.32 17.13
C ASP A 125 23.91 -10.14 17.62
N ASP A 126 23.76 -9.78 18.88
CA ASP A 126 24.55 -8.76 19.58
C ASP A 126 25.96 -9.29 19.98
N GLY A 127 26.46 -10.30 19.27
CA GLY A 127 27.78 -10.88 19.53
C GLY A 127 28.85 -9.82 19.77
N GLU A 128 29.68 -10.01 20.79
CA GLU A 128 30.72 -9.09 21.29
C GLU A 128 31.78 -8.65 20.23
N GLN A 129 31.73 -9.19 19.02
CA GLN A 129 32.57 -8.78 17.90
C GLN A 129 31.76 -7.97 16.88
N ILE A 130 31.82 -6.64 17.05
CA ILE A 130 31.44 -5.71 15.98
C ILE A 130 32.39 -5.95 14.82
N SER A 131 31.97 -6.75 13.83
CA SER A 131 32.68 -6.87 12.57
C SER A 131 32.40 -5.63 11.72
N MET A 132 33.34 -5.26 10.83
CA MET A 132 33.08 -4.17 9.86
C MET A 132 31.82 -4.44 9.02
N ASP A 133 31.44 -5.71 8.86
CA ASP A 133 30.27 -6.15 8.10
C ASP A 133 28.92 -5.90 8.81
N SER A 134 28.92 -5.75 10.15
CA SER A 134 27.70 -5.45 10.93
C SER A 134 27.44 -3.94 11.08
N THR A 135 28.32 -3.10 10.55
CA THR A 135 28.14 -1.65 10.61
C THR A 135 26.88 -1.23 9.83
N GLY A 136 25.91 -0.61 10.54
CA GLY A 136 24.62 -0.20 9.97
C GLY A 136 23.51 -1.27 10.03
N LEU A 137 23.72 -2.35 10.77
CA LEU A 137 22.72 -3.40 10.98
C LEU A 137 21.41 -2.82 11.56
N GLU A 138 21.49 -1.98 12.59
CA GLU A 138 20.35 -1.30 13.19
C GLU A 138 19.54 -0.48 12.17
N THR A 139 20.25 0.28 11.31
CA THR A 139 19.60 1.03 10.23
C THR A 139 18.88 0.10 9.24
N THR A 140 19.50 -1.06 8.93
CA THR A 140 18.89 -2.08 8.06
C THR A 140 17.64 -2.68 8.71
N GLN A 141 17.69 -3.01 10.01
CA GLN A 141 16.54 -3.51 10.77
C GLN A 141 15.38 -2.51 10.76
N ASP A 142 15.66 -1.24 11.02
CA ASP A 142 14.66 -0.17 10.96
C ASP A 142 14.03 -0.04 9.59
N CYS A 143 14.84 -0.08 8.52
CA CYS A 143 14.35 -0.04 7.15
C CYS A 143 13.46 -1.25 6.85
N ILE A 144 13.90 -2.47 7.15
CA ILE A 144 13.12 -3.69 6.91
C ILE A 144 11.83 -3.66 7.74
N THR A 145 11.88 -3.23 9.00
CA THR A 145 10.69 -3.12 9.85
C THR A 145 9.62 -2.20 9.23
N ARG A 146 10.04 -1.08 8.65
CA ARG A 146 9.11 -0.18 7.91
C ARG A 146 8.54 -0.86 6.67
N LEU A 147 9.37 -1.59 5.91
CA LEU A 147 8.90 -2.32 4.72
C LEU A 147 7.95 -3.46 5.08
N LEU A 148 8.13 -4.13 6.22
CA LEU A 148 7.19 -5.15 6.71
C LEU A 148 5.80 -4.56 6.95
N VAL A 149 5.72 -3.40 7.61
CA VAL A 149 4.44 -2.73 7.89
C VAL A 149 3.75 -2.28 6.60
N ILE A 150 4.51 -1.73 5.65
CA ILE A 150 3.98 -1.31 4.34
C ILE A 150 3.53 -2.53 3.53
N GLY A 151 4.36 -3.58 3.50
CA GLY A 151 4.06 -4.82 2.78
C GLY A 151 2.81 -5.50 3.29
N GLU A 152 2.64 -5.58 4.61
CA GLU A 152 1.44 -6.11 5.24
C GLU A 152 0.19 -5.30 4.84
N ALA A 153 0.25 -3.97 4.95
CA ALA A 153 -0.85 -3.10 4.52
C ALA A 153 -1.16 -3.22 3.01
N MET A 154 -0.19 -3.55 2.17
CA MET A 154 -0.39 -3.77 0.74
C MET A 154 -0.91 -5.17 0.39
N ALA A 155 -0.69 -6.16 1.27
CA ALA A 155 -1.14 -7.54 1.13
C ALA A 155 -2.56 -7.76 1.70
N GLU A 156 -3.01 -6.91 2.62
CA GLU A 156 -4.31 -6.98 3.25
C GLU A 156 -5.45 -6.74 2.26
N HIS A 157 -6.63 -7.27 2.62
CA HIS A 157 -7.89 -7.02 1.91
C HIS A 157 -8.80 -6.14 2.77
N TYR A 158 -9.49 -5.23 2.10
CA TYR A 158 -10.27 -4.18 2.76
C TYR A 158 -11.74 -4.25 2.39
N SER A 159 -12.61 -4.04 3.35
CA SER A 159 -14.06 -3.97 3.13
C SER A 159 -14.46 -2.73 2.30
N VAL A 160 -13.64 -1.67 2.32
CA VAL A 160 -13.85 -0.45 1.53
C VAL A 160 -12.52 0.06 1.00
N VAL A 161 -12.43 0.29 -0.30
CA VAL A 161 -11.27 0.92 -0.96
C VAL A 161 -11.71 2.23 -1.60
N VAL A 162 -11.05 3.34 -1.21
CA VAL A 162 -11.35 4.68 -1.74
C VAL A 162 -10.08 5.29 -2.31
N THR A 163 -10.13 5.79 -3.55
CA THR A 163 -8.97 6.44 -4.16
C THR A 163 -9.36 7.48 -5.21
N ASN A 164 -8.46 8.45 -5.39
CA ASN A 164 -8.45 9.37 -6.53
C ASN A 164 -7.13 9.15 -7.27
N PRO A 165 -7.08 8.25 -8.24
CA PRO A 165 -5.84 7.87 -8.91
C PRO A 165 -5.30 8.99 -9.81
N PRO A 166 -4.00 8.94 -10.17
CA PRO A 166 -3.45 9.85 -11.17
C PRO A 166 -4.06 9.56 -12.55
N TYR A 167 -4.45 10.61 -13.27
CA TYR A 167 -4.92 10.54 -14.66
C TYR A 167 -3.73 10.64 -15.60
N MET A 168 -3.10 9.52 -15.85
CA MET A 168 -1.86 9.45 -16.64
C MET A 168 -1.98 8.35 -17.69
N GLY A 169 -2.16 8.76 -18.94
CA GLY A 169 -2.15 7.84 -20.06
C GLY A 169 -0.79 7.17 -20.26
N SER A 170 -0.75 6.07 -20.99
CA SER A 170 0.46 5.26 -21.23
C SER A 170 1.63 6.06 -21.82
N SER A 171 1.38 7.15 -22.54
CA SER A 171 2.43 8.05 -23.07
C SER A 171 3.10 8.90 -22.00
N GLY A 172 2.47 9.09 -20.86
CA GLY A 172 3.00 9.82 -19.70
C GLY A 172 3.81 8.95 -18.73
N MET A 173 3.70 7.63 -18.86
CA MET A 173 4.40 6.68 -17.98
C MET A 173 5.88 6.57 -18.37
N GLY A 174 6.77 6.56 -17.37
CA GLY A 174 8.18 6.22 -17.55
C GLY A 174 8.34 4.78 -18.08
N ALA A 175 9.50 4.45 -18.65
CA ALA A 175 9.74 3.14 -19.26
C ALA A 175 9.56 1.98 -18.25
N ILE A 176 10.04 2.16 -17.02
CA ILE A 176 9.95 1.16 -15.95
C ILE A 176 8.48 0.89 -15.61
N LEU A 177 7.72 1.94 -15.29
CA LEU A 177 6.30 1.85 -14.97
C LEU A 177 5.48 1.28 -16.14
N SER A 178 5.75 1.74 -17.38
CA SER A 178 5.04 1.28 -18.58
C SER A 178 5.22 -0.21 -18.82
N ASN A 179 6.43 -0.75 -18.62
CA ASN A 179 6.69 -2.19 -18.77
C ASN A 179 5.97 -2.99 -17.69
N PHE A 180 6.09 -2.56 -16.43
CA PHE A 180 5.39 -3.20 -15.30
C PHE A 180 3.88 -3.26 -15.53
N VAL A 181 3.26 -2.15 -15.95
CA VAL A 181 1.83 -2.06 -16.20
C VAL A 181 1.40 -2.97 -17.37
N LYS A 182 2.20 -3.07 -18.44
CA LYS A 182 1.92 -3.97 -19.56
C LYS A 182 1.93 -5.45 -19.17
N GLU A 183 2.85 -5.82 -18.28
CA GLU A 183 3.01 -7.20 -17.83
C GLU A 183 1.93 -7.60 -16.81
N ASN A 184 1.60 -6.71 -15.86
CA ASN A 184 0.75 -7.04 -14.73
C ASN A 184 -0.71 -6.61 -14.88
N TYR A 185 -1.00 -5.61 -15.77
CA TYR A 185 -2.31 -4.98 -15.94
C TYR A 185 -2.68 -4.85 -17.43
N SER A 186 -2.54 -5.93 -18.20
CA SER A 186 -2.64 -5.92 -19.66
C SER A 186 -3.94 -5.31 -20.21
N ASP A 187 -5.04 -5.46 -19.50
CA ASP A 187 -6.38 -5.03 -19.92
C ASP A 187 -6.70 -3.58 -19.50
N ALA A 188 -6.01 -3.06 -18.47
CA ALA A 188 -6.15 -1.71 -17.93
C ALA A 188 -5.01 -0.76 -18.32
N LYS A 189 -3.98 -1.23 -19.00
CA LYS A 189 -2.67 -0.58 -19.22
C LYS A 189 -2.67 0.77 -19.93
N SER A 190 -3.78 1.20 -20.51
CA SER A 190 -3.83 2.43 -21.30
C SER A 190 -3.83 3.71 -20.47
N ASP A 191 -4.28 3.64 -19.23
CA ASP A 191 -4.29 4.77 -18.29
C ASP A 191 -4.11 4.29 -16.84
N MET A 192 -3.36 5.04 -16.06
CA MET A 192 -3.04 4.70 -14.67
C MET A 192 -4.29 4.63 -13.79
N SER A 193 -5.31 5.43 -14.09
CA SER A 193 -6.57 5.40 -13.34
C SER A 193 -7.32 4.09 -13.49
N THR A 194 -7.26 3.45 -14.67
CA THR A 194 -7.83 2.12 -14.89
C THR A 194 -6.99 1.00 -14.28
N VAL A 195 -5.66 1.14 -14.27
CA VAL A 195 -4.76 0.25 -13.54
C VAL A 195 -5.08 0.27 -12.04
N MET A 196 -5.26 1.46 -11.47
CA MET A 196 -5.65 1.62 -10.06
C MET A 196 -7.05 1.05 -9.78
N MET A 197 -7.98 1.12 -10.75
CA MET A 197 -9.29 0.47 -10.63
C MET A 197 -9.15 -1.05 -10.52
N GLU A 198 -8.36 -1.67 -11.40
CA GLU A 198 -8.09 -3.11 -11.35
C GLU A 198 -7.39 -3.50 -10.04
N ARG A 199 -6.43 -2.70 -9.58
CA ARG A 199 -5.76 -2.93 -8.30
C ARG A 199 -6.72 -2.80 -7.11
N ALA A 200 -7.59 -1.80 -7.09
CA ALA A 200 -8.59 -1.61 -6.04
C ALA A 200 -9.54 -2.82 -5.94
N LEU A 201 -9.92 -3.43 -7.08
CA LEU A 201 -10.70 -4.67 -7.10
C LEU A 201 -9.94 -5.84 -6.46
N GLN A 202 -8.61 -5.91 -6.63
CA GLN A 202 -7.78 -6.94 -6.03
C GLN A 202 -7.58 -6.73 -4.52
N MET A 203 -7.59 -5.49 -4.04
CA MET A 203 -7.45 -5.15 -2.62
C MET A 203 -8.78 -5.23 -1.86
N CYS A 204 -9.89 -5.27 -2.56
CA CYS A 204 -11.21 -5.30 -1.96
C CYS A 204 -11.65 -6.72 -1.61
N GLU A 205 -12.23 -6.91 -0.42
CA GLU A 205 -12.86 -8.17 -0.02
C GLU A 205 -14.04 -8.53 -0.91
N ALA A 206 -14.42 -9.80 -0.93
CA ALA A 206 -15.64 -10.24 -1.59
C ALA A 206 -16.87 -9.58 -0.95
N GLY A 207 -17.64 -8.83 -1.74
CA GLY A 207 -18.78 -8.05 -1.27
C GLY A 207 -18.43 -6.68 -0.68
N GLY A 208 -17.15 -6.30 -0.68
CA GLY A 208 -16.70 -4.97 -0.26
C GLY A 208 -17.06 -3.87 -1.27
N LEU A 209 -16.77 -2.63 -0.92
CA LEU A 209 -17.14 -1.44 -1.69
C LEU A 209 -15.90 -0.72 -2.22
N ILE A 210 -15.99 -0.24 -3.46
CA ILE A 210 -14.97 0.60 -4.06
C ILE A 210 -15.59 1.93 -4.46
N ALA A 211 -14.96 3.03 -4.03
CA ALA A 211 -15.31 4.37 -4.44
C ALA A 211 -14.10 5.06 -5.10
N MET A 212 -14.29 5.58 -6.31
CA MET A 212 -13.18 6.15 -7.08
C MET A 212 -13.64 7.35 -7.88
N ILE A 213 -12.79 8.38 -7.95
CA ILE A 213 -12.93 9.44 -8.95
C ILE A 213 -12.09 9.01 -10.15
N ASN A 214 -12.70 8.88 -11.33
CA ASN A 214 -12.01 8.34 -12.50
C ASN A 214 -12.43 9.07 -13.78
N ILE A 215 -11.60 8.97 -14.83
CA ILE A 215 -11.93 9.46 -16.17
C ILE A 215 -12.91 8.50 -16.87
N PRO A 216 -13.87 8.99 -17.65
CA PRO A 216 -14.92 8.15 -18.25
C PRO A 216 -14.49 7.37 -19.49
N VAL A 217 -13.26 7.53 -19.97
CA VAL A 217 -12.78 6.95 -21.25
C VAL A 217 -12.86 5.42 -21.30
N TRP A 218 -12.68 4.74 -20.18
CA TRP A 218 -12.80 3.28 -20.08
C TRP A 218 -14.22 2.77 -20.41
N MET A 219 -15.23 3.63 -20.26
CA MET A 219 -16.63 3.27 -20.52
C MET A 219 -16.92 3.15 -22.02
N VAL A 220 -16.18 3.86 -22.87
CA VAL A 220 -16.51 4.02 -24.29
C VAL A 220 -15.43 3.54 -25.27
N LEU A 221 -14.13 3.58 -24.90
CA LEU A 221 -13.07 3.17 -25.81
C LEU A 221 -13.02 1.65 -26.00
N THR A 222 -12.78 1.22 -27.24
CA THR A 222 -12.64 -0.21 -27.62
C THR A 222 -11.43 -0.87 -26.96
N SER A 223 -10.37 -0.12 -26.70
CA SER A 223 -9.18 -0.63 -25.99
C SER A 223 -9.47 -1.17 -24.57
N TYR A 224 -10.59 -0.79 -23.98
CA TYR A 224 -11.03 -1.25 -22.66
C TYR A 224 -12.19 -2.27 -22.73
N GLU A 225 -12.51 -2.83 -23.89
CA GLU A 225 -13.64 -3.75 -24.05
C GLU A 225 -13.56 -4.95 -23.09
N LYS A 226 -12.40 -5.59 -23.05
CA LYS A 226 -12.18 -6.74 -22.18
C LYS A 226 -12.23 -6.35 -20.70
N PHE A 227 -11.52 -5.28 -20.32
CA PHE A 227 -11.57 -4.73 -18.95
C PHE A 227 -13.01 -4.42 -18.51
N ARG A 228 -13.80 -3.77 -19.38
CA ARG A 228 -15.20 -3.41 -19.14
C ARG A 228 -16.09 -4.64 -18.98
N SER A 229 -15.91 -5.63 -19.87
CA SER A 229 -16.64 -6.89 -19.79
C SER A 229 -16.39 -7.61 -18.48
N ASP A 230 -15.13 -7.74 -18.09
CA ASP A 230 -14.73 -8.36 -16.83
C ASP A 230 -15.26 -7.61 -15.61
N LEU A 231 -15.18 -6.29 -15.63
CA LEU A 231 -15.70 -5.44 -14.55
C LEU A 231 -17.20 -5.64 -14.35
N LEU A 232 -17.98 -5.59 -15.42
CA LEU A 232 -19.44 -5.69 -15.39
C LEU A 232 -19.95 -7.11 -15.12
N CYS A 233 -19.18 -8.13 -15.51
CA CYS A 233 -19.55 -9.52 -15.23
C CYS A 233 -19.28 -9.95 -13.79
N LYS A 234 -18.24 -9.39 -13.18
CA LYS A 234 -17.78 -9.80 -11.83
C LYS A 234 -18.23 -8.87 -10.71
N ASN A 235 -18.65 -7.65 -11.05
CA ASN A 235 -18.96 -6.61 -10.06
C ASN A 235 -20.28 -5.90 -10.38
N THR A 236 -20.85 -5.26 -9.37
CA THR A 236 -22.06 -4.45 -9.51
C THR A 236 -21.72 -2.97 -9.36
N ILE A 237 -22.02 -2.17 -10.37
CA ILE A 237 -21.91 -0.71 -10.26
C ILE A 237 -23.16 -0.18 -9.55
N ILE A 238 -22.98 0.34 -8.35
CA ILE A 238 -24.07 0.83 -7.51
C ILE A 238 -24.46 2.26 -7.93
N ASN A 239 -23.46 3.10 -8.23
CA ASN A 239 -23.70 4.50 -8.59
C ASN A 239 -22.63 5.01 -9.56
N ILE A 240 -23.02 5.86 -10.50
CA ILE A 240 -22.11 6.62 -11.39
C ILE A 240 -22.59 8.06 -11.43
N VAL A 241 -21.67 8.99 -11.14
CA VAL A 241 -21.90 10.42 -11.32
C VAL A 241 -20.96 10.93 -12.41
N LEU A 242 -21.49 11.39 -13.53
CA LEU A 242 -20.72 11.96 -14.62
C LEU A 242 -20.72 13.48 -14.53
N SER A 243 -19.51 14.08 -14.49
CA SER A 243 -19.37 15.53 -14.61
C SER A 243 -19.36 15.94 -16.07
N LEU A 244 -20.33 16.75 -16.48
CA LEU A 244 -20.43 17.28 -17.85
C LEU A 244 -19.42 18.41 -18.13
N ILE A 245 -18.79 18.97 -17.12
CA ILE A 245 -17.79 20.05 -17.24
C ILE A 245 -16.59 19.62 -18.10
N HIS A 246 -16.21 18.35 -18.04
CA HIS A 246 -15.09 17.81 -18.81
C HIS A 246 -15.47 17.36 -20.24
N ILE A 247 -16.76 17.36 -20.57
CA ILE A 247 -17.25 16.97 -21.92
C ILE A 247 -17.30 18.19 -22.85
N SER A 248 -17.25 19.42 -22.31
CA SER A 248 -17.49 20.65 -23.04
C SER A 248 -16.24 21.52 -23.28
N GLU A 249 -15.03 21.05 -22.97
CA GLU A 249 -13.85 21.76 -23.46
C GLU A 249 -13.67 21.52 -24.96
N PRO A 250 -13.89 22.55 -25.81
CA PRO A 250 -13.56 22.42 -27.21
C PRO A 250 -12.04 22.21 -27.31
N THR A 251 -11.62 21.11 -27.92
CA THR A 251 -10.25 20.96 -28.42
C THR A 251 -9.89 22.21 -29.20
N ARG A 252 -9.04 23.06 -28.60
CA ARG A 252 -8.47 24.19 -29.34
C ARG A 252 -7.66 23.64 -30.52
N PRO A 253 -7.85 24.18 -31.72
CA PRO A 253 -7.13 23.78 -32.90
C PRO A 253 -5.63 24.05 -32.79
#